data_64f93023731c8a5c3b463308428a366a
#
_entry.id   64f93023731c8a5c3b463308428a366a
#
_cell.length_a   1.000
_cell.length_b   1.000
_cell.length_c   1.000
_cell.angle_alpha   90.00
_cell.angle_beta   90.00
_cell.angle_gamma   90.00
#
_symmetry.space_group_name_H-M   'P 1'
#
loop_
_entity.id
_entity.type
_entity.pdbx_description
1 polymer ?
#
loop_
_entity_poly.entity_id
_entity_poly.type
_entity_poly.pdbx_seq_one_letter_code
_entity_poly.pdbx_strand_id
1 'polypeptide(L)'
;MIEKQSGFLRLLLYLDEHSEQSITEILDGSGIPVHQLYASIEMARNWKLVSSRIDKSSYPNRNLIGITGKGRIASNRLRAFLNNIY
;
A
#
# COMPACT_ATOMS: atom_id res chain seq x y z
N MET A 1 7.59 -3.44 -17.70
CA MET A 1 8.39 -2.97 -16.54
C MET A 1 7.61 -2.03 -15.67
N ILE A 2 7.17 -0.92 -16.23
CA ILE A 2 6.35 0.05 -15.50
C ILE A 2 5.06 -0.59 -15.01
N GLU A 3 4.47 -1.47 -15.82
CA GLU A 3 3.23 -2.13 -15.48
C GLU A 3 3.35 -3.02 -14.25
N LYS A 4 4.49 -3.69 -14.08
CA LYS A 4 4.72 -4.57 -12.93
C LYS A 4 4.93 -3.78 -11.65
N GLN A 5 5.41 -2.53 -11.77
CA GLN A 5 5.68 -1.68 -10.63
C GLN A 5 4.53 -0.76 -10.29
N SER A 6 3.56 -0.61 -11.21
CA SER A 6 2.46 0.33 -10.99
C SER A 6 1.60 -0.04 -9.79
N GLY A 7 1.40 -1.33 -9.54
CA GLY A 7 0.65 -1.78 -8.37
C GLY A 7 1.33 -1.41 -7.07
N PHE A 8 2.65 -1.55 -7.00
CA PHE A 8 3.43 -1.20 -5.82
C PHE A 8 3.37 0.30 -5.54
N LEU A 9 3.60 1.11 -6.57
CA LEU A 9 3.56 2.57 -6.43
C LEU A 9 2.17 3.04 -6.05
N ARG A 10 1.15 2.47 -6.66
CA ARG A 10 -0.23 2.81 -6.36
C ARG A 10 -0.60 2.44 -4.94
N LEU A 11 -0.10 1.30 -4.46
CA LEU A 11 -0.33 0.88 -3.08
C LEU A 11 0.24 1.88 -2.09
N LEU A 12 1.47 2.32 -2.29
CA LEU A 12 2.11 3.29 -1.39
C LEU A 12 1.33 4.59 -1.35
N LEU A 13 0.95 5.12 -2.51
CA LEU A 13 0.21 6.38 -2.58
C LEU A 13 -1.16 6.24 -1.93
N TYR A 14 -1.83 5.11 -2.16
CA TYR A 14 -3.14 4.86 -1.58
C TYR A 14 -3.06 4.81 -0.06
N LEU A 15 -2.11 4.07 0.48
CA LEU A 15 -1.96 3.92 1.94
C LEU A 15 -1.50 5.21 2.61
N ASP A 16 -0.78 6.06 1.88
CA ASP A 16 -0.38 7.36 2.43
C ASP A 16 -1.59 8.29 2.63
N GLU A 17 -2.61 8.13 1.81
CA GLU A 17 -3.83 8.94 1.90
C GLU A 17 -4.89 8.35 2.82
N HIS A 18 -4.72 7.10 3.22
CA HIS A 18 -5.69 6.39 4.06
C HIS A 18 -4.99 5.85 5.29
N SER A 19 -5.75 5.71 6.38
CA SER A 19 -5.25 5.03 7.57
C SER A 19 -5.20 3.53 7.29
N GLU A 20 -4.91 2.73 8.31
CA GLU A 20 -4.89 1.27 8.16
C GLU A 20 -6.16 0.76 7.52
N GLN A 21 -6.01 -0.17 6.59
CA GLN A 21 -7.14 -0.78 5.89
C GLN A 21 -6.93 -2.28 5.71
N SER A 22 -8.04 -2.99 5.65
CA SER A 22 -8.01 -4.41 5.33
C SER A 22 -7.70 -4.60 3.85
N ILE A 23 -7.33 -5.83 3.48
CA ILE A 23 -7.04 -6.15 2.08
C ILE A 23 -8.25 -5.90 1.20
N THR A 24 -9.44 -6.26 1.69
CA THR A 24 -10.69 -6.03 0.94
C THR A 24 -10.90 -4.55 0.66
N GLU A 25 -10.69 -3.71 1.69
CA GLU A 25 -10.83 -2.27 1.52
C GLU A 25 -9.83 -1.71 0.52
N ILE A 26 -8.59 -2.21 0.55
CA ILE A 26 -7.57 -1.78 -0.40
C ILE A 26 -7.93 -2.21 -1.82
N LEU A 27 -8.42 -3.43 -2.00
CA LEU A 27 -8.86 -3.91 -3.30
C LEU A 27 -9.97 -3.04 -3.87
N ASP A 28 -10.95 -2.70 -3.05
CA ASP A 28 -12.10 -1.91 -3.48
C ASP A 28 -11.72 -0.47 -3.80
N GLY A 29 -10.82 0.12 -3.02
CA GLY A 29 -10.51 1.53 -3.12
C GLY A 29 -9.35 1.87 -4.05
N SER A 30 -8.35 0.98 -4.17
CA SER A 30 -7.14 1.28 -4.92
C SER A 30 -7.23 0.95 -6.40
N GLY A 31 -8.11 0.02 -6.77
CA GLY A 31 -8.20 -0.46 -8.13
C GLY A 31 -7.06 -1.37 -8.56
N ILE A 32 -6.22 -1.82 -7.61
CA ILE A 32 -5.10 -2.72 -7.92
C ILE A 32 -5.65 -4.13 -8.09
N PRO A 33 -5.30 -4.84 -9.18
CA PRO A 33 -5.72 -6.23 -9.33
C PRO A 33 -5.22 -7.11 -8.19
N VAL A 34 -5.99 -8.14 -7.84
CA VAL A 34 -5.72 -8.99 -6.68
C VAL A 34 -4.30 -9.55 -6.68
N HIS A 35 -3.87 -10.13 -7.80
CA HIS A 35 -2.54 -10.75 -7.86
C HIS A 35 -1.42 -9.73 -7.73
N GLN A 36 -1.62 -8.52 -8.24
CA GLN A 36 -0.63 -7.46 -8.09
C GLN A 36 -0.62 -6.92 -6.67
N LEU A 37 -1.80 -6.87 -6.03
CA LEU A 37 -1.89 -6.35 -4.68
C LEU A 37 -1.10 -7.21 -3.70
N TYR A 38 -1.27 -8.53 -3.72
CA TYR A 38 -0.55 -9.40 -2.81
C TYR A 38 0.97 -9.32 -3.03
N ALA A 39 1.40 -9.30 -4.29
CA ALA A 39 2.82 -9.16 -4.60
C ALA A 39 3.36 -7.81 -4.13
N SER A 40 2.58 -6.75 -4.29
CA SER A 40 2.98 -5.41 -3.87
C SER A 40 3.08 -5.28 -2.36
N ILE A 41 2.14 -5.87 -1.63
CA ILE A 41 2.17 -5.87 -0.16
C ILE A 41 3.40 -6.61 0.33
N GLU A 42 3.71 -7.76 -0.26
CA GLU A 42 4.87 -8.56 0.14
C GLU A 42 6.16 -7.78 -0.09
N MET A 43 6.29 -7.14 -1.25
CA MET A 43 7.45 -6.32 -1.56
C MET A 43 7.57 -5.14 -0.59
N ALA A 44 6.48 -4.44 -0.36
CA ALA A 44 6.48 -3.29 0.53
C ALA A 44 6.81 -3.70 1.97
N ARG A 45 6.33 -4.85 2.40
CA ARG A 45 6.63 -5.38 3.73
C ARG A 45 8.11 -5.72 3.87
N ASN A 46 8.70 -6.33 2.84
CA ASN A 46 10.12 -6.69 2.85
C ASN A 46 11.00 -5.45 2.93
N TRP A 47 10.55 -4.35 2.34
CA TRP A 47 11.28 -3.08 2.40
C TRP A 47 10.89 -2.25 3.62
N LYS A 48 10.00 -2.77 4.46
CA LYS A 48 9.51 -2.12 5.68
C LYS A 48 8.80 -0.79 5.40
N LEU A 49 8.19 -0.70 4.24
CA LEU A 49 7.41 0.48 3.85
C LEU A 49 5.97 0.39 4.36
N VAL A 50 5.49 -0.82 4.62
CA VAL A 50 4.18 -1.05 5.22
C VAL A 50 4.33 -2.04 6.37
N SER A 51 3.36 -2.01 7.28
CA SER A 51 3.25 -2.97 8.36
C SER A 51 1.87 -3.61 8.33
N SER A 52 1.75 -4.77 8.94
CA SER A 52 0.45 -5.43 9.04
C SER A 52 0.21 -5.84 10.47
N ARG A 53 -1.05 -5.83 10.88
CA ARG A 53 -1.46 -6.32 12.18
C ARG A 53 -2.83 -6.96 12.06
N ILE A 54 -3.16 -7.80 13.02
CA ILE A 54 -4.46 -8.46 13.06
C ILE A 54 -5.39 -7.66 13.96
N ASP A 55 -6.54 -7.28 13.43
CA ASP A 55 -7.58 -6.61 14.20
C ASP A 55 -8.47 -7.68 14.82
N LYS A 56 -8.34 -7.88 16.12
CA LYS A 56 -9.09 -8.88 16.87
C LYS A 56 -10.42 -8.36 17.39
N SER A 57 -10.70 -7.09 17.20
CA SER A 57 -11.97 -6.50 17.63
C SER A 57 -13.12 -6.87 16.71
N SER A 58 -12.82 -7.37 15.52
CA SER A 58 -13.81 -7.81 14.54
C SER A 58 -13.84 -9.33 14.45
N TYR A 59 -15.00 -9.88 14.03
CA TYR A 59 -15.09 -11.30 13.73
C TYR A 59 -15.68 -11.45 12.33
N PRO A 60 -14.97 -12.18 11.41
CA PRO A 60 -13.64 -12.77 11.64
C PRO A 60 -12.55 -11.72 11.80
N ASN A 61 -11.41 -12.10 12.38
CA ASN A 61 -10.27 -11.21 12.51
C ASN A 61 -9.82 -10.72 11.14
N ARG A 62 -9.41 -9.46 11.08
CA ARG A 62 -8.97 -8.84 9.82
C ARG A 62 -7.49 -8.49 9.88
N ASN A 63 -6.81 -8.67 8.75
CA ASN A 63 -5.46 -8.15 8.58
C ASN A 63 -5.56 -6.70 8.13
N LEU A 64 -4.93 -5.80 8.88
CA LEU A 64 -4.88 -4.38 8.55
C LEU A 64 -3.49 -4.03 8.06
N ILE A 65 -3.43 -3.32 6.96
CA ILE A 65 -2.18 -2.90 6.34
C ILE A 65 -2.09 -1.38 6.48
N GLY A 66 -0.96 -0.91 6.99
CA GLY A 66 -0.74 0.51 7.16
C GLY A 66 0.64 0.93 6.67
N ILE A 67 0.78 2.19 6.29
CA ILE A 67 2.05 2.72 5.85
C ILE A 67 2.93 3.03 7.08
N THR A 68 4.23 2.78 6.96
CA THR A 68 5.20 3.11 8.01
C THR A 68 5.74 4.52 7.78
N GLY A 69 6.51 5.03 8.75
CA GLY A 69 7.21 6.31 8.57
C GLY A 69 8.12 6.27 7.35
N LYS A 70 8.84 5.16 7.17
CA LYS A 70 9.70 4.98 5.99
C LYS A 70 8.87 4.99 4.71
N GLY A 71 7.70 4.36 4.74
CA GLY A 71 6.80 4.33 3.60
C GLY A 71 6.28 5.71 3.25
N ARG A 72 5.98 6.54 4.26
CA ARG A 72 5.53 7.92 4.01
C ARG A 72 6.61 8.76 3.33
N ILE A 73 7.86 8.60 3.76
CA ILE A 73 8.97 9.30 3.13
C ILE A 73 9.09 8.88 1.66
N ALA A 74 9.00 7.58 1.39
CA ALA A 74 9.05 7.07 0.03
C ALA A 74 7.90 7.61 -0.81
N SER A 75 6.70 7.64 -0.25
CA SER A 75 5.51 8.16 -0.93
C SER A 75 5.67 9.64 -1.26
N ASN A 76 6.17 10.43 -0.31
CA ASN A 76 6.39 11.87 -0.54
C ASN A 76 7.41 12.11 -1.64
N ARG A 77 8.48 11.34 -1.67
CA ARG A 77 9.49 11.46 -2.74
C ARG A 77 8.92 11.07 -4.08
N LEU A 78 8.09 10.05 -4.11
CA LEU A 78 7.44 9.62 -5.35
C LEU A 78 6.51 10.70 -5.88
N ARG A 79 5.72 11.33 -5.01
CA ARG A 79 4.83 12.43 -5.42
C ARG A 79 5.61 13.60 -5.96
N ALA A 80 6.72 13.95 -5.31
CA ALA A 80 7.57 15.04 -5.78
C ALA A 80 8.14 14.73 -7.16
N PHE A 81 8.58 13.49 -7.37
CA PHE A 81 9.08 13.05 -8.65
C PHE A 81 8.02 13.16 -9.75
N LEU A 82 6.80 12.67 -9.46
CA LEU A 82 5.71 12.72 -10.42
C LEU A 82 5.29 14.15 -10.73
N ASN A 83 5.29 15.02 -9.74
CA ASN A 83 4.94 16.43 -9.94
C ASN A 83 5.97 17.14 -10.82
N ASN A 84 7.23 16.74 -10.74
CA ASN A 84 8.26 17.33 -11.57
C ASN A 84 8.20 16.87 -13.03
N ILE A 85 7.62 15.70 -13.26
CA ILE A 85 7.45 15.17 -14.62
C ILE A 85 6.24 15.80 -15.30
N TYR A 86 5.20 16.00 -14.56
CA TYR A 86 3.94 16.54 -15.04
C TYR A 86 3.73 17.97 -14.59
#